data_a80b314c3e7e0850b109f5b27e3f8afc
#
_entry.id   a80b314c3e7e0850b109f5b27e3f8afc
#
_cell.length_a   1.000
_cell.length_b   1.000
_cell.length_c   1.000
_cell.angle_alpha   90.00
_cell.angle_beta   90.00
_cell.angle_gamma   90.00
#
_symmetry.space_group_name_H-M   'P 1'
#
loop_
_entity.id
_entity.type
_entity.pdbx_description
1 polymer ?
#
loop_
_entity_poly.entity_id
_entity_poly.type
_entity_poly.pdbx_seq_one_letter_code
_entity_poly.pdbx_strand_id
1 'polypeptide(L)'
;TLNEGEFIVIEGDQYVNGNMYVSTDNKDDKLFAYQGLGDVYGASGGRFPAANQGMVFVPPLSCGTSGNVNNIANIDKVGDETFNDNAQVSLVTTKGSVVSVNGAQIFAADGNVNRNDVLGNDNYETYVITDLSGNIRIESNGEMYVSYYNTDGAASTAGFYSGFTKPPKFGVKSEFSAKGNCVNEDGTSNIELSAEGSFVSYEWQIKDANGNFIPAPGNPSSNTYSPSTDGTYRLKGLLEC
;
A
#
# COMPACT_ATOMS: atom_id res chain seq x y z
N THR A 1 0.73 20.95 -18.43
CA THR A 1 -0.51 20.94 -17.62
C THR A 1 -1.50 20.01 -18.29
N LEU A 2 -2.11 19.13 -17.54
CA LEU A 2 -3.23 18.28 -17.98
C LEU A 2 -4.53 18.86 -17.41
N ASN A 3 -5.58 18.88 -18.22
CA ASN A 3 -6.92 19.22 -17.77
C ASN A 3 -7.68 17.94 -17.41
N GLU A 4 -8.84 18.08 -16.78
CA GLU A 4 -9.71 16.94 -16.47
C GLU A 4 -10.05 16.15 -17.75
N GLY A 5 -9.85 14.84 -17.70
CA GLY A 5 -10.08 13.92 -18.82
C GLY A 5 -8.95 13.85 -19.86
N GLU A 6 -7.89 14.63 -19.72
CA GLU A 6 -6.70 14.52 -20.57
C GLU A 6 -5.75 13.44 -20.04
N PHE A 7 -4.94 12.89 -20.95
CA PHE A 7 -3.90 11.95 -20.61
C PHE A 7 -2.61 12.26 -21.36
N ILE A 8 -1.49 11.80 -20.83
CA ILE A 8 -0.18 11.83 -21.45
C ILE A 8 0.42 10.42 -21.43
N VAL A 9 1.08 10.06 -22.50
CA VAL A 9 1.90 8.84 -22.55
C VAL A 9 3.35 9.25 -22.31
N ILE A 10 4.01 8.54 -21.40
CA ILE A 10 5.41 8.73 -21.07
C ILE A 10 6.15 7.47 -21.49
N GLU A 11 7.10 7.62 -22.40
CA GLU A 11 7.88 6.52 -22.96
C GLU A 11 8.99 6.07 -21.99
N GLY A 12 9.40 4.80 -22.10
CA GLY A 12 10.40 4.23 -21.20
C GLY A 12 11.79 4.85 -21.24
N ASP A 13 12.14 5.53 -22.34
CA ASP A 13 13.40 6.28 -22.46
C ASP A 13 13.45 7.55 -21.58
N GLN A 14 12.31 8.00 -21.10
CA GLN A 14 12.19 9.12 -20.16
C GLN A 14 12.39 8.69 -18.70
N TYR A 15 12.49 7.39 -18.43
CA TYR A 15 12.73 6.88 -17.10
C TYR A 15 14.21 7.01 -16.73
N VAL A 16 14.46 7.39 -15.49
CA VAL A 16 15.82 7.47 -14.94
C VAL A 16 16.08 6.23 -14.08
N ASN A 17 17.11 5.48 -14.42
CA ASN A 17 17.44 4.22 -13.76
C ASN A 17 16.25 3.24 -13.68
N GLY A 18 15.40 3.22 -14.70
CA GLY A 18 14.20 2.40 -14.72
C GLY A 18 13.07 2.89 -13.82
N ASN A 19 13.17 4.11 -13.30
CA ASN A 19 12.21 4.70 -12.39
C ASN A 19 11.60 5.97 -12.92
N MET A 20 10.38 6.25 -12.49
CA MET A 20 9.72 7.51 -12.70
C MET A 20 8.94 7.91 -11.45
N TYR A 21 9.08 9.16 -11.06
CA TYR A 21 8.26 9.79 -10.05
C TYR A 21 7.31 10.78 -10.70
N VAL A 22 6.03 10.66 -10.42
CA VAL A 22 4.99 11.54 -10.95
C VAL A 22 4.22 12.12 -9.78
N SER A 23 4.05 13.44 -9.78
CA SER A 23 3.27 14.14 -8.75
C SER A 23 2.42 15.23 -9.38
N THR A 24 1.41 15.67 -8.65
CA THR A 24 0.63 16.88 -8.95
C THR A 24 1.12 18.04 -8.11
N ASP A 25 1.00 19.25 -8.62
CA ASP A 25 1.38 20.47 -7.90
C ASP A 25 0.40 20.80 -6.77
N ASN A 26 -0.82 20.30 -6.87
CA ASN A 26 -1.87 20.52 -5.89
C ASN A 26 -2.29 19.17 -5.30
N LYS A 27 -2.25 19.06 -3.97
CA LYS A 27 -2.62 17.84 -3.23
C LYS A 27 -4.07 17.40 -3.42
N ASP A 28 -4.95 18.30 -3.85
CA ASP A 28 -6.37 17.99 -4.08
C ASP A 28 -6.64 17.47 -5.51
N ASP A 29 -5.64 17.54 -6.39
CA ASP A 29 -5.72 17.00 -7.74
C ASP A 29 -5.63 15.47 -7.71
N LYS A 30 -6.35 14.84 -8.61
CA LYS A 30 -6.35 13.37 -8.74
C LYS A 30 -5.64 12.97 -10.01
N LEU A 31 -4.61 12.16 -9.85
CA LEU A 31 -3.87 11.55 -10.94
C LEU A 31 -4.04 10.03 -10.90
N PHE A 32 -4.27 9.44 -12.07
CA PHE A 32 -4.27 7.99 -12.23
C PHE A 32 -3.13 7.61 -13.16
N ALA A 33 -2.26 6.74 -12.69
CA ALA A 33 -1.14 6.23 -13.48
C ALA A 33 -1.37 4.76 -13.83
N TYR A 34 -1.04 4.41 -15.06
CA TYR A 34 -1.03 3.03 -15.53
C TYR A 34 0.32 2.76 -16.19
N GLN A 35 0.93 1.66 -15.83
CA GLN A 35 2.14 1.16 -16.47
C GLN A 35 1.78 0.06 -17.44
N GLY A 36 2.15 0.23 -18.69
CA GLY A 36 2.09 -0.82 -19.70
C GLY A 36 3.45 -1.51 -19.85
N LEU A 37 3.44 -2.79 -20.21
CA LEU A 37 4.61 -3.42 -20.79
C LEU A 37 4.69 -2.95 -22.24
N GLY A 38 5.70 -2.18 -22.57
CA GLY A 38 5.91 -1.72 -23.93
C GLY A 38 6.30 -2.83 -24.89
N ASP A 39 6.45 -2.49 -26.15
CA ASP A 39 6.98 -3.39 -27.17
C ASP A 39 8.39 -3.86 -26.78
N VAL A 40 8.59 -5.17 -26.77
CA VAL A 40 9.91 -5.76 -26.60
C VAL A 40 10.54 -5.96 -27.98
N TYR A 41 11.75 -5.43 -28.15
CA TYR A 41 12.54 -5.70 -29.35
C TYR A 41 13.38 -6.96 -29.13
N GLY A 42 13.24 -7.94 -29.99
CA GLY A 42 14.10 -9.12 -29.97
C GLY A 42 15.56 -8.77 -30.29
N ALA A 43 16.47 -9.64 -29.88
CA ALA A 43 17.91 -9.50 -30.13
C ALA A 43 18.28 -9.35 -31.60
N SER A 44 17.41 -9.74 -32.52
CA SER A 44 17.53 -9.56 -33.97
C SER A 44 16.90 -8.28 -34.53
N GLY A 45 16.46 -7.36 -33.67
CA GLY A 45 15.79 -6.12 -34.07
C GLY A 45 14.35 -6.29 -34.58
N GLY A 46 13.79 -7.48 -34.43
CA GLY A 46 12.38 -7.72 -34.71
C GLY A 46 11.49 -7.25 -33.57
N ARG A 47 10.40 -6.58 -33.90
CA ARG A 47 9.35 -6.26 -32.95
C ARG A 47 8.61 -7.53 -32.55
N PHE A 48 8.49 -7.81 -31.26
CA PHE A 48 7.55 -8.81 -30.75
C PHE A 48 6.28 -8.10 -30.30
N PRO A 49 5.26 -7.98 -31.18
CA PRO A 49 4.05 -7.23 -30.84
C PRO A 49 3.22 -7.89 -29.76
N ALA A 50 3.66 -9.05 -29.32
CA ALA A 50 2.91 -9.81 -28.36
C ALA A 50 3.31 -9.57 -26.90
N ALA A 51 4.36 -8.86 -26.66
CA ALA A 51 4.68 -8.50 -25.28
C ALA A 51 3.71 -7.47 -24.70
N ASN A 52 2.50 -7.49 -25.14
CA ASN A 52 1.56 -6.69 -24.73
C ASN A 52 0.82 -7.02 -23.67
N GLN A 53 0.94 -6.75 -22.76
CA GLN A 53 0.02 -6.79 -22.52
C GLN A 53 -0.65 -6.50 -21.38
N GLY A 54 -1.21 -5.82 -21.00
CA GLY A 54 -2.03 -5.31 -20.00
C GLY A 54 -1.43 -4.02 -19.42
N MET A 55 -2.29 -3.17 -18.95
CA MET A 55 -1.93 -2.02 -18.12
C MET A 55 -2.10 -2.41 -16.67
N VAL A 56 -1.05 -2.18 -15.89
CA VAL A 56 -1.07 -2.34 -14.44
C VAL A 56 -1.36 -0.97 -13.84
N PHE A 57 -2.40 -0.89 -13.03
CA PHE A 57 -2.66 0.33 -12.26
C PHE A 57 -1.55 0.56 -11.25
N VAL A 58 -1.01 1.78 -11.22
CA VAL A 58 -0.01 2.19 -10.25
C VAL A 58 -0.71 3.00 -9.17
N PRO A 59 -0.99 2.43 -7.99
CA PRO A 59 -1.62 3.17 -6.93
C PRO A 59 -0.65 4.22 -6.38
N PRO A 60 -1.16 5.34 -5.87
CA PRO A 60 -0.32 6.30 -5.18
C PRO A 60 0.31 5.63 -3.95
N LEU A 61 1.59 5.89 -3.73
CA LEU A 61 2.22 5.58 -2.47
C LEU A 61 1.59 6.46 -1.39
N SER A 62 1.07 5.85 -0.37
CA SER A 62 0.45 6.53 0.76
C SER A 62 0.78 5.80 2.03
N CYS A 63 0.80 6.52 3.13
CA CYS A 63 1.00 5.96 4.47
C CYS A 63 -0.03 4.87 4.87
N GLY A 64 -0.99 4.64 3.99
CA GLY A 64 -1.94 3.56 4.10
C GLY A 64 -1.52 2.26 3.44
N THR A 65 -0.35 2.16 2.81
CA THR A 65 0.10 0.90 2.20
C THR A 65 0.84 0.03 3.20
N SER A 66 0.47 -1.25 3.25
CA SER A 66 1.16 -2.23 4.09
C SER A 66 2.47 -2.65 3.45
N GLY A 67 3.49 -2.92 4.27
CA GLY A 67 4.74 -3.55 3.84
C GLY A 67 4.64 -5.07 3.63
N ASN A 68 3.45 -5.61 3.40
CA ASN A 68 3.27 -7.06 3.35
C ASN A 68 2.40 -7.49 2.18
N VAL A 69 2.98 -8.30 1.29
CA VAL A 69 2.27 -9.07 0.25
C VAL A 69 2.41 -10.55 0.59
N ASN A 70 1.35 -11.12 1.13
CA ASN A 70 1.41 -12.46 1.73
C ASN A 70 1.60 -13.58 0.73
N ASN A 71 1.11 -13.43 -0.50
CA ASN A 71 1.25 -14.47 -1.50
C ASN A 71 1.00 -13.95 -2.91
N ILE A 72 2.00 -14.07 -3.76
CA ILE A 72 1.89 -14.06 -5.22
C ILE A 72 1.95 -15.52 -5.64
N ALA A 73 0.81 -16.09 -5.98
CA ALA A 73 0.73 -17.52 -6.26
C ALA A 73 1.37 -17.85 -7.60
N ASN A 74 2.27 -18.83 -7.60
CA ASN A 74 2.90 -19.37 -8.82
C ASN A 74 3.32 -18.26 -9.80
N ILE A 75 4.22 -17.38 -9.34
CA ILE A 75 4.63 -16.19 -10.10
C ILE A 75 5.12 -16.52 -11.52
N ASP A 76 5.67 -17.70 -11.69
CA ASP A 76 6.23 -18.23 -12.94
C ASP A 76 5.23 -19.03 -13.78
N LYS A 77 3.92 -19.04 -13.45
CA LYS A 77 2.94 -19.88 -14.14
C LYS A 77 1.65 -19.14 -14.47
N VAL A 78 1.03 -19.56 -15.55
CA VAL A 78 -0.34 -19.21 -15.91
C VAL A 78 -1.09 -20.49 -16.28
N GLY A 79 -2.00 -20.94 -15.43
CA GLY A 79 -2.61 -22.26 -15.53
C GLY A 79 -1.56 -23.36 -15.41
N ASP A 80 -1.49 -24.26 -16.37
CA ASP A 80 -0.53 -25.35 -16.43
C ASP A 80 0.78 -24.96 -17.16
N GLU A 81 0.83 -23.80 -17.77
CA GLU A 81 2.00 -23.32 -18.52
C GLU A 81 3.00 -22.62 -17.59
N THR A 82 4.28 -22.96 -17.75
CA THR A 82 5.38 -22.32 -17.04
C THR A 82 6.03 -21.29 -17.93
N PHE A 83 6.18 -20.06 -17.42
CA PHE A 83 6.88 -18.97 -18.08
C PHE A 83 8.36 -19.03 -17.68
N ASN A 84 9.23 -19.30 -18.67
CA ASN A 84 10.63 -19.61 -18.40
C ASN A 84 11.57 -18.41 -18.51
N ASP A 85 11.12 -17.31 -19.12
CA ASP A 85 12.02 -16.22 -19.51
C ASP A 85 12.23 -15.14 -18.47
N ASN A 86 11.56 -15.10 -17.37
CA ASN A 86 11.82 -14.10 -16.31
C ASN A 86 10.59 -13.80 -15.48
N ALA A 87 10.40 -14.56 -14.46
CA ALA A 87 9.48 -14.13 -13.41
C ALA A 87 10.16 -13.08 -12.54
N GLN A 88 9.62 -11.87 -12.52
CA GLN A 88 10.20 -10.79 -11.74
C GLN A 88 9.16 -9.94 -11.02
N VAL A 89 9.62 -9.32 -9.96
CA VAL A 89 8.88 -8.37 -9.16
C VAL A 89 9.56 -7.03 -9.22
N SER A 90 8.78 -5.98 -9.44
CA SER A 90 9.17 -4.60 -9.17
C SER A 90 8.44 -4.11 -7.93
N LEU A 91 9.18 -3.57 -6.99
CA LEU A 91 8.59 -2.99 -5.78
C LEU A 91 9.13 -1.59 -5.53
N VAL A 92 8.30 -0.77 -4.92
CA VAL A 92 8.65 0.55 -4.38
C VAL A 92 8.42 0.50 -2.89
N THR A 93 9.37 0.99 -2.11
CA THR A 93 9.24 1.04 -0.65
C THR A 93 9.92 2.29 -0.08
N THR A 94 9.64 2.60 1.17
CA THR A 94 10.31 3.69 1.89
C THR A 94 11.82 3.44 1.93
N LYS A 95 12.61 4.45 1.64
CA LYS A 95 14.07 4.37 1.59
C LYS A 95 14.66 3.87 2.91
N GLY A 96 15.57 2.91 2.81
CA GLY A 96 16.21 2.28 3.96
C GLY A 96 15.37 1.18 4.63
N SER A 97 14.27 0.79 4.03
CA SER A 97 13.46 -0.31 4.54
C SER A 97 14.21 -1.65 4.38
N VAL A 98 13.92 -2.54 5.32
CA VAL A 98 14.36 -3.94 5.24
C VAL A 98 13.33 -4.72 4.44
N VAL A 99 13.75 -5.24 3.29
CA VAL A 99 12.89 -6.04 2.41
C VAL A 99 13.29 -7.51 2.49
N SER A 100 12.30 -8.39 2.53
CA SER A 100 12.52 -9.84 2.47
C SER A 100 11.60 -10.52 1.46
N VAL A 101 12.12 -11.58 0.86
CA VAL A 101 11.39 -12.48 -0.04
C VAL A 101 11.38 -13.87 0.56
N ASN A 102 10.20 -14.45 0.74
CA ASN A 102 10.02 -15.77 1.36
C ASN A 102 10.73 -15.91 2.72
N GLY A 103 10.79 -14.81 3.48
CA GLY A 103 11.42 -14.75 4.80
C GLY A 103 12.95 -14.53 4.78
N ALA A 104 13.58 -14.50 3.62
CA ALA A 104 14.99 -14.16 3.47
C ALA A 104 15.13 -12.66 3.15
N GLN A 105 15.94 -11.94 3.93
CA GLN A 105 16.26 -10.55 3.63
C GLN A 105 17.06 -10.48 2.33
N ILE A 106 16.71 -9.51 1.48
CA ILE A 106 17.43 -9.24 0.23
C ILE A 106 18.33 -8.03 0.39
N PHE A 107 19.41 -8.00 -0.40
CA PHE A 107 20.39 -6.93 -0.41
C PHE A 107 20.64 -6.44 -1.84
N ALA A 108 21.03 -5.19 -1.98
CA ALA A 108 21.37 -4.60 -3.29
C ALA A 108 22.60 -5.30 -3.96
N ALA A 109 23.38 -6.06 -3.20
CA ALA A 109 24.53 -6.82 -3.70
C ALA A 109 24.14 -8.22 -4.22
N ASP A 110 22.90 -8.66 -4.03
CA ASP A 110 22.44 -9.96 -4.52
C ASP A 110 22.34 -9.91 -6.04
N GLY A 111 22.83 -10.94 -6.71
CA GLY A 111 22.98 -10.94 -8.18
C GLY A 111 21.68 -10.84 -8.96
N ASN A 112 20.54 -11.16 -8.34
CA ASN A 112 19.20 -11.08 -8.89
C ASN A 112 18.39 -9.87 -8.37
N VAL A 113 19.03 -8.93 -7.68
CA VAL A 113 18.39 -7.73 -7.11
C VAL A 113 19.00 -6.48 -7.72
N ASN A 114 18.18 -5.64 -8.32
CA ASN A 114 18.56 -4.32 -8.78
C ASN A 114 17.83 -3.27 -7.94
N ARG A 115 18.55 -2.52 -7.10
CA ARG A 115 18.04 -1.47 -6.26
C ARG A 115 18.41 -0.10 -6.82
N ASN A 116 17.44 0.81 -6.89
CA ASN A 116 17.65 2.17 -7.37
C ASN A 116 16.96 3.20 -6.49
N ASP A 117 17.58 4.37 -6.37
CA ASP A 117 16.96 5.55 -5.78
C ASP A 117 15.95 6.16 -6.77
N VAL A 118 14.89 6.77 -6.25
CA VAL A 118 13.88 7.46 -7.05
C VAL A 118 14.29 8.91 -7.26
N LEU A 119 14.54 9.30 -8.51
CA LEU A 119 14.86 10.68 -8.82
C LEU A 119 13.63 11.58 -8.57
N GLY A 120 13.83 12.63 -7.79
CA GLY A 120 12.78 13.60 -7.45
C GLY A 120 11.98 13.26 -6.18
N ASN A 121 12.23 12.11 -5.56
CA ASN A 121 11.67 11.78 -4.25
C ASN A 121 12.61 10.89 -3.43
N ASP A 122 13.37 11.49 -2.55
CA ASP A 122 14.36 10.81 -1.72
C ASP A 122 13.76 9.94 -0.60
N ASN A 123 12.44 9.95 -0.44
CA ASN A 123 11.78 9.13 0.58
C ASN A 123 11.59 7.67 0.13
N TYR A 124 11.78 7.38 -1.16
CA TYR A 124 11.51 6.07 -1.72
C TYR A 124 12.69 5.50 -2.49
N GLU A 125 12.70 4.20 -2.57
CA GLU A 125 13.61 3.40 -3.39
C GLU A 125 12.86 2.27 -4.08
N THR A 126 13.40 1.78 -5.19
CA THR A 126 12.80 0.69 -5.96
C THR A 126 13.73 -0.51 -5.99
N TYR A 127 13.13 -1.68 -6.11
CA TYR A 127 13.81 -2.94 -6.34
C TYR A 127 13.19 -3.65 -7.54
N VAL A 128 14.03 -4.21 -8.38
CA VAL A 128 13.65 -5.23 -9.35
C VAL A 128 14.32 -6.52 -8.94
N ILE A 129 13.52 -7.55 -8.70
CA ILE A 129 13.97 -8.86 -8.24
C ILE A 129 13.62 -9.87 -9.31
N THR A 130 14.61 -10.55 -9.86
CA THR A 130 14.47 -11.51 -10.96
C THR A 130 14.64 -12.95 -10.48
N ASP A 131 14.48 -13.89 -11.39
CA ASP A 131 14.70 -15.32 -11.16
C ASP A 131 13.81 -15.90 -10.04
N LEU A 132 12.58 -15.43 -10.00
CA LEU A 132 11.58 -15.87 -9.02
C LEU A 132 10.78 -17.05 -9.56
N SER A 133 10.39 -17.97 -8.70
CA SER A 133 9.55 -19.11 -9.04
C SER A 133 8.64 -19.53 -7.89
N GLY A 134 7.50 -20.12 -8.25
CA GLY A 134 6.53 -20.63 -7.27
C GLY A 134 5.81 -19.51 -6.51
N ASN A 135 5.44 -19.81 -5.29
CA ASN A 135 4.74 -18.85 -4.42
C ASN A 135 5.73 -17.87 -3.79
N ILE A 136 5.46 -16.59 -3.96
CA ILE A 136 6.31 -15.52 -3.45
C ILE A 136 5.59 -14.74 -2.37
N ARG A 137 6.25 -14.56 -1.24
CA ARG A 137 5.89 -13.66 -0.16
C ARG A 137 6.91 -12.53 -0.09
N ILE A 138 6.44 -11.30 -0.04
CA ILE A 138 7.31 -10.12 0.08
C ILE A 138 6.90 -9.32 1.31
N GLU A 139 7.88 -8.92 2.08
CA GLU A 139 7.70 -8.13 3.29
C GLU A 139 8.68 -6.95 3.30
N SER A 140 8.21 -5.82 3.76
CA SER A 140 9.01 -4.64 4.06
C SER A 140 8.58 -4.08 5.41
N ASN A 141 9.50 -3.53 6.18
CA ASN A 141 9.16 -2.79 7.40
C ASN A 141 8.67 -1.36 7.13
N GLY A 142 8.70 -0.91 5.86
CA GLY A 142 8.11 0.32 5.36
C GLY A 142 6.90 0.07 4.45
N GLU A 143 6.30 1.15 4.00
CA GLU A 143 5.27 1.09 2.98
C GLU A 143 5.79 0.41 1.72
N MET A 144 4.93 -0.33 1.02
CA MET A 144 5.34 -1.06 -0.16
C MET A 144 4.22 -1.14 -1.19
N TYR A 145 4.59 -0.92 -2.44
CA TYR A 145 3.81 -1.30 -3.61
C TYR A 145 4.59 -2.34 -4.41
N VAL A 146 3.90 -3.35 -4.89
CA VAL A 146 4.50 -4.47 -5.65
C VAL A 146 3.75 -4.66 -6.95
N SER A 147 4.48 -4.75 -8.03
CA SER A 147 4.00 -5.29 -9.30
C SER A 147 4.87 -6.48 -9.72
N TYR A 148 4.28 -7.39 -10.49
CA TYR A 148 5.03 -8.50 -11.05
C TYR A 148 4.73 -8.64 -12.53
N TYR A 149 5.66 -9.20 -13.25
CA TYR A 149 5.48 -9.57 -14.64
C TYR A 149 6.34 -10.77 -15.04
N ASN A 150 5.84 -11.50 -16.00
CA ASN A 150 6.52 -12.62 -16.62
C ASN A 150 6.47 -12.47 -18.12
N THR A 151 7.50 -12.99 -18.77
CA THR A 151 7.52 -13.14 -20.21
C THR A 151 7.96 -14.56 -20.58
N ASP A 152 7.42 -15.08 -21.67
CA ASP A 152 7.88 -16.30 -22.31
C ASP A 152 7.69 -16.12 -23.82
N GLY A 153 8.76 -15.76 -24.51
CA GLY A 153 8.71 -15.40 -25.93
C GLY A 153 7.71 -14.27 -26.20
N ALA A 154 6.63 -14.63 -26.87
CA ALA A 154 5.58 -13.69 -27.24
C ALA A 154 4.47 -13.55 -26.17
N ALA A 155 4.45 -14.40 -25.17
CA ALA A 155 3.45 -14.36 -24.11
C ALA A 155 3.94 -13.54 -22.92
N SER A 156 3.04 -12.87 -22.25
CA SER A 156 3.34 -12.15 -21.01
C SER A 156 2.15 -12.11 -20.06
N THR A 157 2.43 -12.00 -18.78
CA THR A 157 1.45 -11.78 -17.73
C THR A 157 1.98 -10.78 -16.73
N ALA A 158 1.09 -9.98 -16.17
CA ALA A 158 1.42 -8.98 -15.17
C ALA A 158 0.29 -8.80 -14.18
N GLY A 159 0.64 -8.32 -12.99
CA GLY A 159 -0.32 -7.96 -11.97
C GLY A 159 0.31 -7.01 -10.95
N PHE A 160 -0.50 -6.49 -10.06
CA PHE A 160 -0.01 -5.65 -8.98
C PHE A 160 -0.65 -6.04 -7.65
N TYR A 161 0.09 -5.78 -6.61
CA TYR A 161 -0.36 -5.88 -5.24
C TYR A 161 -0.05 -4.56 -4.55
N SER A 162 -1.08 -3.83 -4.16
CA SER A 162 -0.90 -2.75 -3.21
C SER A 162 -1.22 -3.32 -1.83
N GLY A 163 -0.29 -3.19 -0.92
CA GLY A 163 -0.59 -3.49 0.46
C GLY A 163 -1.54 -2.43 0.99
N PHE A 164 -2.84 -2.64 0.84
CA PHE A 164 -3.80 -1.78 1.54
C PHE A 164 -3.65 -2.03 3.04
N THR A 165 -3.54 -0.95 3.82
CA THR A 165 -3.66 -1.08 5.26
C THR A 165 -5.00 -1.72 5.57
N LYS A 166 -4.97 -2.64 6.52
CA LYS A 166 -6.22 -3.07 7.12
C LYS A 166 -6.92 -1.81 7.65
N PRO A 167 -8.21 -1.63 7.34
CA PRO A 167 -8.93 -0.53 7.96
C PRO A 167 -8.77 -0.63 9.47
N PRO A 168 -8.58 0.50 10.18
CA PRO A 168 -8.41 0.48 11.61
C PRO A 168 -9.59 -0.25 12.26
N LYS A 169 -9.27 -1.20 13.14
CA LYS A 169 -10.28 -1.93 13.87
C LYS A 169 -10.55 -1.20 15.19
N PHE A 170 -11.82 -1.07 15.51
CA PHE A 170 -12.23 -0.56 16.80
C PHE A 170 -12.64 -1.72 17.69
N GLY A 171 -12.03 -1.79 18.86
CA GLY A 171 -12.39 -2.72 19.90
C GLY A 171 -13.15 -2.01 21.04
N VAL A 172 -14.13 -2.66 21.59
CA VAL A 172 -14.78 -2.21 22.83
C VAL A 172 -14.42 -3.20 23.93
N LYS A 173 -13.69 -2.73 24.95
CA LYS A 173 -13.50 -3.47 26.18
C LYS A 173 -14.59 -3.04 27.15
N SER A 174 -15.39 -3.97 27.63
CA SER A 174 -16.40 -3.72 28.64
C SER A 174 -16.14 -4.58 29.87
N GLU A 175 -16.14 -3.95 31.03
CA GLU A 175 -16.17 -4.64 32.30
C GLU A 175 -17.63 -4.72 32.75
N PHE A 176 -18.09 -5.94 33.05
CA PHE A 176 -19.46 -6.16 33.51
C PHE A 176 -19.57 -5.73 34.98
N SER A 177 -20.31 -4.66 35.23
CA SER A 177 -20.73 -4.33 36.58
C SER A 177 -22.05 -5.03 36.90
N ALA A 178 -22.27 -5.34 38.17
CA ALA A 178 -23.52 -5.94 38.66
C ALA A 178 -24.75 -5.05 38.45
N LYS A 179 -24.56 -3.78 38.07
CA LYS A 179 -25.62 -2.77 37.81
C LYS A 179 -25.99 -2.59 36.35
N GLY A 180 -25.23 -3.18 35.41
CA GLY A 180 -25.58 -3.17 33.99
C GLY A 180 -25.52 -1.83 33.27
N ASN A 181 -25.01 -0.78 33.86
CA ASN A 181 -24.87 0.55 33.28
C ASN A 181 -23.48 0.74 32.67
N CYS A 182 -23.43 1.39 31.50
CA CYS A 182 -22.19 1.69 30.81
C CYS A 182 -21.40 2.80 31.52
N VAL A 183 -22.08 3.72 32.16
CA VAL A 183 -21.51 4.82 32.95
C VAL A 183 -22.11 4.76 34.37
N ASN A 184 -21.27 4.82 35.36
CA ASN A 184 -21.65 4.85 36.76
C ASN A 184 -22.18 6.25 37.17
N GLU A 185 -22.91 6.32 38.27
CA GLU A 185 -23.44 7.59 38.79
C GLU A 185 -22.34 8.59 39.17
N ASP A 186 -21.13 8.13 39.45
CA ASP A 186 -19.95 8.94 39.75
C ASP A 186 -19.20 9.44 38.50
N GLY A 187 -19.72 9.13 37.30
CA GLY A 187 -19.11 9.50 36.03
C GLY A 187 -17.98 8.59 35.57
N THR A 188 -17.69 7.50 36.30
CA THR A 188 -16.74 6.49 35.85
C THR A 188 -17.38 5.55 34.83
N SER A 189 -16.60 5.01 33.93
CA SER A 189 -17.08 4.08 32.92
C SER A 189 -16.49 2.69 33.09
N ASN A 190 -17.34 1.68 32.89
CA ASN A 190 -16.90 0.29 32.78
C ASN A 190 -16.57 -0.10 31.34
N ILE A 191 -16.58 0.87 30.41
CA ILE A 191 -16.27 0.66 29.00
C ILE A 191 -14.98 1.40 28.67
N GLU A 192 -14.08 0.71 28.01
CA GLU A 192 -12.94 1.30 27.32
C GLU A 192 -13.12 1.09 25.82
N LEU A 193 -13.17 2.19 25.06
CA LEU A 193 -13.10 2.18 23.62
C LEU A 193 -11.62 2.19 23.23
N SER A 194 -11.22 1.30 22.33
CA SER A 194 -9.85 1.23 21.85
C SER A 194 -9.79 1.21 20.32
N ALA A 195 -8.81 1.91 19.76
CA ALA A 195 -8.48 1.85 18.35
C ALA A 195 -7.29 0.92 18.13
N GLU A 196 -7.46 -0.04 17.24
CA GLU A 196 -6.35 -0.85 16.73
C GLU A 196 -5.81 -0.14 15.49
N GLY A 197 -4.55 0.24 15.51
CA GLY A 197 -3.87 0.94 14.44
C GLY A 197 -3.01 2.09 14.98
N SER A 198 -2.01 2.47 14.19
CA SER A 198 -1.15 3.60 14.53
C SER A 198 -1.65 4.85 13.81
N PHE A 199 -2.08 5.83 14.57
CA PHE A 199 -2.44 7.16 14.08
C PHE A 199 -1.51 8.19 14.68
N VAL A 200 -1.23 9.26 13.94
CA VAL A 200 -0.44 10.41 14.45
C VAL A 200 -1.22 11.17 15.49
N SER A 201 -2.54 11.21 15.33
CA SER A 201 -3.43 11.81 16.32
C SER A 201 -4.75 11.07 16.40
N TYR A 202 -5.37 11.18 17.55
CA TYR A 202 -6.67 10.60 17.89
C TYR A 202 -7.59 11.71 18.36
N GLU A 203 -8.82 11.75 17.85
CA GLU A 203 -9.87 12.66 18.30
C GLU A 203 -11.14 11.84 18.50
N TRP A 204 -11.47 11.57 19.76
CA TRP A 204 -12.74 10.92 20.09
C TRP A 204 -13.87 11.92 20.03
N GLN A 205 -14.96 11.56 19.44
CA GLN A 205 -16.13 12.39 19.23
C GLN A 205 -17.39 11.67 19.74
N ILE A 206 -18.33 12.44 20.27
CA ILE A 206 -19.67 11.98 20.66
C ILE A 206 -20.72 12.63 19.79
N LYS A 207 -21.77 11.91 19.47
CA LYS A 207 -22.92 12.41 18.72
C LYS A 207 -23.82 13.26 19.62
N ASP A 208 -24.03 14.53 19.23
CA ASP A 208 -24.93 15.44 19.94
C ASP A 208 -26.42 15.15 19.65
N ALA A 209 -27.32 15.89 20.32
CA ALA A 209 -28.76 15.77 20.14
C ALA A 209 -29.26 16.13 18.71
N ASN A 210 -28.46 16.88 17.94
CA ASN A 210 -28.75 17.27 16.57
C ASN A 210 -28.23 16.27 15.56
N GLY A 211 -27.53 15.22 16.01
CA GLY A 211 -26.93 14.20 15.16
C GLY A 211 -25.53 14.53 14.67
N ASN A 212 -24.91 15.63 15.13
CA ASN A 212 -23.55 16.01 14.76
C ASN A 212 -22.54 15.37 15.71
N PHE A 213 -21.35 15.07 15.20
CA PHE A 213 -20.26 14.61 16.03
C PHE A 213 -19.43 15.79 16.51
N ILE A 214 -19.32 15.93 17.81
CA ILE A 214 -18.54 16.95 18.52
C ILE A 214 -17.44 16.28 19.36
N PRO A 215 -16.37 16.98 19.76
CA PRO A 215 -15.34 16.38 20.61
C PRO A 215 -15.94 15.75 21.87
N ALA A 216 -15.51 14.53 22.18
CA ALA A 216 -15.97 13.84 23.38
C ALA A 216 -15.49 14.54 24.67
N PRO A 217 -16.21 14.42 25.79
CA PRO A 217 -15.79 15.00 27.06
C PRO A 217 -14.36 14.60 27.44
N GLY A 218 -13.57 15.58 27.90
CA GLY A 218 -12.14 15.38 28.18
C GLY A 218 -11.23 15.42 26.97
N ASN A 219 -11.76 15.46 25.74
CA ASN A 219 -11.06 15.53 24.46
C ASN A 219 -9.79 14.66 24.43
N PRO A 220 -9.91 13.34 24.63
CA PRO A 220 -8.75 12.46 24.72
C PRO A 220 -8.07 12.30 23.36
N SER A 221 -6.74 12.40 23.39
CA SER A 221 -5.86 12.25 22.22
C SER A 221 -5.11 10.91 22.21
N SER A 222 -5.59 9.94 22.97
CA SER A 222 -5.00 8.59 23.05
C SER A 222 -5.77 7.59 22.19
N ASN A 223 -5.14 6.44 21.92
CA ASN A 223 -5.79 5.33 21.24
C ASN A 223 -6.89 4.65 22.07
N THR A 224 -7.04 5.02 23.33
CA THR A 224 -8.10 4.52 24.21
C THR A 224 -8.90 5.67 24.79
N TYR A 225 -10.16 5.42 25.08
CA TYR A 225 -11.07 6.36 25.70
C TYR A 225 -12.11 5.65 26.57
N SER A 226 -12.26 6.13 27.81
CA SER A 226 -13.33 5.69 28.70
C SER A 226 -14.44 6.74 28.72
N PRO A 227 -15.62 6.45 28.13
CA PRO A 227 -16.74 7.39 28.10
C PRO A 227 -17.22 7.76 29.50
N SER A 228 -17.47 9.05 29.74
CA SER A 228 -18.08 9.55 30.98
C SER A 228 -19.57 9.78 30.86
N THR A 229 -20.15 9.62 29.68
CA THR A 229 -21.59 9.79 29.40
C THR A 229 -22.05 8.73 28.40
N ASP A 230 -23.31 8.36 28.48
CA ASP A 230 -23.92 7.51 27.48
C ASP A 230 -24.00 8.23 26.13
N GLY A 231 -23.77 7.52 25.04
CA GLY A 231 -23.82 8.13 23.73
C GLY A 231 -23.28 7.27 22.61
N THR A 232 -23.34 7.79 21.40
CA THR A 232 -22.72 7.20 20.21
C THR A 232 -21.37 7.87 19.99
N TYR A 233 -20.32 7.10 20.04
CA TYR A 233 -18.94 7.59 19.90
C TYR A 233 -18.35 7.18 18.56
N ARG A 234 -17.42 8.00 18.08
CA ARG A 234 -16.52 7.65 16.98
C ARG A 234 -15.12 8.20 17.24
N LEU A 235 -14.14 7.55 16.63
CA LEU A 235 -12.79 8.06 16.55
C LEU A 235 -12.55 8.70 15.20
N LYS A 236 -11.91 9.87 15.19
CA LYS A 236 -11.28 10.45 14.03
C LYS A 236 -9.76 10.32 14.22
N GLY A 237 -9.16 9.41 13.47
CA GLY A 237 -7.71 9.21 13.47
C GLY A 237 -7.08 9.92 12.29
N LEU A 238 -5.92 10.55 12.51
CA LEU A 238 -5.08 11.10 11.44
C LEU A 238 -3.94 10.13 11.18
N LEU A 239 -3.78 9.73 9.93
CA LEU A 239 -2.60 9.02 9.45
C LEU A 239 -1.55 10.04 9.02
N GLU A 240 -0.28 9.73 9.30
CA GLU A 240 0.83 10.52 8.78
C GLU A 240 1.07 10.15 7.32
N CYS A 241 0.89 11.11 6.46
CA CYS A 241 1.19 10.99 5.04
C CYS A 241 2.09 12.12 4.56
#